data_b372de7be01c6a454e448a57804c382a
#
_entry.id   b372de7be01c6a454e448a57804c382a
#
_cell.length_a   1.000
_cell.length_b   1.000
_cell.length_c   1.000
_cell.angle_alpha   90.00
_cell.angle_beta   90.00
_cell.angle_gamma   90.00
#
_symmetry.space_group_name_H-M   'P 1'
#
loop_
_entity.id
_entity.type
_entity.pdbx_description
1 polymer ?
#
loop_
_entity_poly.entity_id
_entity_poly.type
_entity_poly.pdbx_seq_one_letter_code
_entity_poly.pdbx_strand_id
1 'polypeptide(L)'
;MIPISWAASYQERLVETVKLETGLLHATDELRELILQNPELPLLVFAGEDSNNGEWGYMSCSSVKAAIGEFLDCEQTVNDERCFTDRDDFQEEMEDKCDFTGTDEEFAEYIKARMAEYEPYWKPCIILYVDN
;
A
#
# COMPACT_ATOMS: atom_id res chain seq x y z
N MET A 1 -6.96 -30.88 6.49
CA MET A 1 -7.86 -30.01 5.71
C MET A 1 -9.06 -29.61 6.57
N ILE A 2 -9.35 -28.31 6.61
CA ILE A 2 -10.49 -27.81 7.39
C ILE A 2 -11.78 -28.06 6.61
N PRO A 3 -12.81 -28.66 7.22
CA PRO A 3 -14.09 -28.86 6.55
C PRO A 3 -14.74 -27.53 6.15
N ILE A 4 -15.36 -27.49 4.97
CA ILE A 4 -16.01 -26.30 4.45
C ILE A 4 -17.11 -25.81 5.39
N SER A 5 -17.87 -26.71 5.97
CA SER A 5 -18.93 -26.36 6.92
C SER A 5 -18.42 -25.67 8.17
N TRP A 6 -17.25 -26.08 8.65
CA TRP A 6 -16.62 -25.43 9.81
C TRP A 6 -16.17 -24.00 9.47
N ALA A 7 -15.55 -23.79 8.31
CA ALA A 7 -15.09 -22.49 7.88
C ALA A 7 -16.26 -21.51 7.69
N ALA A 8 -17.36 -21.95 7.08
CA ALA A 8 -18.55 -21.14 6.90
C ALA A 8 -19.15 -20.72 8.24
N SER A 9 -19.25 -21.65 9.19
CA SER A 9 -19.78 -21.39 10.52
C SER A 9 -18.93 -20.36 11.29
N TYR A 10 -17.61 -20.46 11.16
CA TYR A 10 -16.68 -19.51 11.78
C TYR A 10 -16.83 -18.11 11.20
N GLN A 11 -16.94 -18.00 9.88
CA GLN A 11 -17.12 -16.71 9.19
C GLN A 11 -18.45 -16.06 9.57
N GLU A 12 -19.52 -16.82 9.67
CA GLU A 12 -20.83 -16.32 10.08
C GLU A 12 -20.77 -15.70 11.47
N ARG A 13 -20.08 -16.34 12.40
CA ARG A 13 -19.94 -15.84 13.76
C ARG A 13 -19.09 -14.55 13.79
N LEU A 14 -18.05 -14.45 12.98
CA LEU A 14 -17.24 -13.23 12.88
C LEU A 14 -18.06 -12.06 12.36
N VAL A 15 -18.89 -12.27 11.34
CA VAL A 15 -19.75 -11.23 10.77
C VAL A 15 -20.75 -10.74 11.80
N GLU A 16 -21.37 -11.64 12.55
CA GLU A 16 -22.30 -11.29 13.62
C GLU A 16 -21.61 -10.46 14.71
N THR A 17 -20.42 -10.87 15.13
CA THR A 17 -19.65 -10.15 16.14
C THR A 17 -19.31 -8.74 15.67
N VAL A 18 -18.90 -8.57 14.43
CA VAL A 18 -18.60 -7.26 13.86
C VAL A 18 -19.83 -6.36 13.86
N LYS A 19 -20.99 -6.90 13.48
CA LYS A 19 -22.24 -6.14 13.49
C LYS A 19 -22.64 -5.67 14.88
N LEU A 20 -22.44 -6.50 15.89
CA LEU A 20 -22.76 -6.18 17.27
C LEU A 20 -21.81 -5.13 17.86
N GLU A 21 -20.59 -5.07 17.38
CA GLU A 21 -19.52 -4.20 17.88
C GLU A 21 -19.14 -3.09 16.91
N THR A 22 -20.08 -2.61 16.10
CA THR A 22 -19.80 -1.62 15.04
C THR A 22 -19.16 -0.35 15.53
N GLY A 23 -19.36 0.03 16.79
CA GLY A 23 -18.72 1.22 17.36
C GLY A 23 -17.25 1.02 17.70
N LEU A 24 -16.74 -0.22 17.72
CA LEU A 24 -15.39 -0.56 18.13
C LEU A 24 -14.51 -1.08 17.00
N LEU A 25 -15.11 -1.62 15.94
CA LEU A 25 -14.38 -2.27 14.86
C LEU A 25 -14.54 -1.50 13.56
N HIS A 26 -13.51 -1.53 12.75
CA HIS A 26 -13.49 -0.88 11.43
C HIS A 26 -14.04 -1.81 10.36
N ALA A 27 -14.75 -1.23 9.38
CA ALA A 27 -15.21 -2.00 8.23
C ALA A 27 -14.03 -2.36 7.35
N THR A 28 -13.80 -3.66 7.13
CA THR A 28 -12.72 -4.16 6.28
C THR A 28 -13.26 -5.00 5.11
N ASP A 29 -14.52 -4.80 4.75
CA ASP A 29 -15.17 -5.56 3.68
C ASP A 29 -14.48 -5.36 2.33
N GLU A 30 -14.08 -4.14 2.02
CA GLU A 30 -13.31 -3.84 0.79
C GLU A 30 -12.01 -4.62 0.74
N LEU A 31 -11.25 -4.60 1.84
CA LEU A 31 -9.99 -5.34 1.92
C LEU A 31 -10.20 -6.84 1.72
N ARG A 32 -11.22 -7.38 2.38
CA ARG A 32 -11.54 -8.80 2.30
C ARG A 32 -11.88 -9.21 0.86
N GLU A 33 -12.70 -8.40 0.20
CA GLU A 33 -13.09 -8.65 -1.18
C GLU A 33 -11.89 -8.57 -2.13
N LEU A 34 -11.03 -7.57 -1.97
CA LEU A 34 -9.84 -7.43 -2.80
C LEU A 34 -8.89 -8.62 -2.65
N ILE A 35 -8.72 -9.13 -1.43
CA ILE A 35 -7.88 -10.31 -1.19
C ILE A 35 -8.49 -11.54 -1.85
N LEU A 36 -9.80 -11.72 -1.75
CA LEU A 36 -10.48 -12.87 -2.35
C LEU A 36 -10.40 -12.85 -3.88
N GLN A 37 -10.50 -11.67 -4.48
CA GLN A 37 -10.41 -11.51 -5.93
C GLN A 37 -8.98 -11.58 -6.46
N ASN A 38 -7.99 -11.26 -5.62
CA ASN A 38 -6.59 -11.18 -6.00
C ASN A 38 -5.68 -11.87 -4.97
N PRO A 39 -5.84 -13.20 -4.79
CA PRO A 39 -5.14 -13.91 -3.71
C PRO A 39 -3.62 -13.95 -3.87
N GLU A 40 -3.10 -13.72 -5.07
CA GLU A 40 -1.66 -13.73 -5.35
C GLU A 40 -0.99 -12.36 -5.18
N LEU A 41 -1.77 -11.28 -5.02
CA LEU A 41 -1.17 -9.95 -4.89
C LEU A 41 -0.64 -9.72 -3.48
N PRO A 42 0.54 -9.10 -3.34
CA PRO A 42 1.03 -8.73 -2.03
C PRO A 42 0.19 -7.63 -1.41
N LEU A 43 0.13 -7.60 -0.09
CA LEU A 43 -0.55 -6.57 0.68
C LEU A 43 0.50 -5.64 1.28
N LEU A 44 0.40 -4.35 0.97
CA LEU A 44 1.24 -3.31 1.54
C LEU A 44 0.39 -2.43 2.45
N VAL A 45 0.94 -2.09 3.62
CA VAL A 45 0.23 -1.27 4.60
C VAL A 45 0.96 0.05 4.76
N PHE A 46 0.25 1.16 4.57
CA PHE A 46 0.76 2.51 4.76
C PHE A 46 0.02 3.15 5.94
N ALA A 47 0.79 3.56 6.94
CA ALA A 47 0.24 4.20 8.12
C ALA A 47 0.45 5.72 8.01
N GLY A 48 -0.63 6.47 8.20
CA GLY A 48 -0.56 7.92 8.19
C GLY A 48 0.13 8.49 9.42
N GLU A 49 0.37 9.79 9.40
CA GLU A 49 1.06 10.52 10.46
C GLU A 49 0.41 10.32 11.83
N ASP A 50 -0.90 10.31 11.86
CA ASP A 50 -1.67 10.22 13.10
C ASP A 50 -2.08 8.80 13.47
N SER A 51 -1.52 7.79 12.80
CA SER A 51 -1.86 6.39 13.06
C SER A 51 -1.47 5.95 14.48
N ASN A 52 -0.42 6.54 15.04
CA ASN A 52 0.02 6.28 16.42
C ASN A 52 0.59 7.56 17.01
N ASN A 53 0.15 7.92 18.24
CA ASN A 53 0.62 9.10 18.95
C ASN A 53 1.93 8.89 19.71
N GLY A 54 2.50 7.69 19.67
CA GLY A 54 3.76 7.37 20.33
C GLY A 54 3.64 6.92 21.79
N GLU A 55 2.44 6.94 22.34
CA GLU A 55 2.21 6.51 23.75
C GLU A 55 2.12 4.99 23.89
N TRP A 56 1.70 4.30 22.84
CA TRP A 56 1.45 2.87 22.86
C TRP A 56 2.27 2.17 21.77
N GLY A 57 2.61 0.92 22.01
CA GLY A 57 3.31 0.10 21.02
C GLY A 57 2.45 -0.10 19.76
N TYR A 58 1.15 -0.29 19.93
CA TYR A 58 0.19 -0.46 18.84
C TYR A 58 -1.08 0.29 19.17
N MET A 59 -1.69 0.86 18.13
CA MET A 59 -2.98 1.55 18.27
C MET A 59 -3.95 1.06 17.22
N SER A 60 -5.23 1.01 17.58
CA SER A 60 -6.31 0.79 16.63
C SER A 60 -6.57 2.08 15.86
N CYS A 61 -6.60 2.00 14.53
CA CYS A 61 -6.82 3.15 13.68
C CYS A 61 -8.31 3.32 13.36
N SER A 62 -8.76 4.57 13.32
CA SER A 62 -10.16 4.90 13.02
C SER A 62 -10.46 4.92 11.53
N SER A 63 -9.43 5.07 10.69
CA SER A 63 -9.56 5.10 9.24
C SER A 63 -8.83 3.91 8.62
N VAL A 64 -9.56 3.11 7.86
CA VAL A 64 -9.01 1.96 7.14
C VAL A 64 -9.58 2.00 5.72
N LYS A 65 -8.69 2.04 4.72
CA LYS A 65 -9.08 2.10 3.32
C LYS A 65 -8.20 1.18 2.50
N ALA A 66 -8.80 0.37 1.63
CA ALA A 66 -8.09 -0.56 0.77
C ALA A 66 -8.31 -0.25 -0.70
N ALA A 67 -7.30 -0.46 -1.53
CA ALA A 67 -7.38 -0.24 -2.97
C ALA A 67 -6.37 -1.11 -3.71
N ILE A 68 -6.63 -1.36 -4.99
CA ILE A 68 -5.64 -1.95 -5.89
C ILE A 68 -4.72 -0.83 -6.38
N GLY A 69 -3.42 -1.09 -6.38
CA GLY A 69 -2.43 -0.14 -6.86
C GLY A 69 -1.20 -0.86 -7.39
N GLU A 70 -0.14 -0.11 -7.56
CA GLU A 70 1.17 -0.62 -7.95
C GLU A 70 2.22 -0.12 -6.98
N PHE A 71 3.32 -0.85 -6.85
CA PHE A 71 4.43 -0.40 -6.01
C PHE A 71 5.76 -0.64 -6.71
N LEU A 72 6.74 0.18 -6.35
CA LEU A 72 8.13 0.03 -6.75
C LEU A 72 8.95 -0.22 -5.49
N ASP A 73 9.69 -1.32 -5.45
CA ASP A 73 10.53 -1.66 -4.31
C ASP A 73 11.73 -0.72 -4.23
N CYS A 74 11.89 -0.06 -3.11
CA CYS A 74 12.96 0.93 -2.90
C CYS A 74 14.37 0.34 -2.92
N GLU A 75 14.52 -0.95 -2.72
CA GLU A 75 15.82 -1.60 -2.81
C GLU A 75 16.44 -1.48 -4.20
N GLN A 76 15.61 -1.20 -5.20
CA GLN A 76 16.03 -1.08 -6.60
C GLN A 76 16.03 0.36 -7.09
N THR A 77 15.88 1.32 -6.19
CA THR A 77 15.72 2.73 -6.53
C THR A 77 16.78 3.61 -5.88
N VAL A 78 16.60 4.92 -6.00
CA VAL A 78 17.51 5.91 -5.45
C VAL A 78 17.40 6.10 -3.94
N ASN A 79 16.32 5.58 -3.33
CA ASN A 79 16.09 5.69 -1.90
C ASN A 79 15.57 4.36 -1.36
N ASP A 80 16.45 3.61 -0.71
CA ASP A 80 16.18 2.26 -0.22
C ASP A 80 15.33 2.20 1.06
N GLU A 81 14.94 3.34 1.58
CA GLU A 81 14.09 3.40 2.78
C GLU A 81 12.61 3.57 2.48
N ARG A 82 12.25 3.70 1.20
CA ARG A 82 10.88 3.96 0.78
C ARG A 82 10.37 2.97 -0.23
N CYS A 83 9.08 2.77 -0.19
CA CYS A 83 8.34 2.08 -1.23
C CYS A 83 7.45 3.12 -1.93
N PHE A 84 7.58 3.24 -3.23
CA PHE A 84 6.79 4.19 -4.01
C PHE A 84 5.55 3.50 -4.56
N THR A 85 4.41 4.19 -4.47
CA THR A 85 3.13 3.74 -5.04
C THR A 85 2.61 4.69 -6.11
N ASP A 86 3.31 5.79 -6.35
CA ASP A 86 2.94 6.82 -7.30
C ASP A 86 4.15 7.17 -8.15
N ARG A 87 3.97 7.11 -9.47
CA ARG A 87 5.06 7.40 -10.41
C ARG A 87 5.51 8.86 -10.37
N ASP A 88 4.60 9.78 -10.07
CA ASP A 88 4.94 11.20 -9.98
C ASP A 88 5.83 11.46 -8.76
N ASP A 89 5.51 10.82 -7.63
CA ASP A 89 6.33 10.92 -6.43
C ASP A 89 7.73 10.33 -6.65
N PHE A 90 7.80 9.20 -7.34
CA PHE A 90 9.07 8.58 -7.68
C PHE A 90 9.89 9.49 -8.61
N GLN A 91 9.26 10.10 -9.60
CA GLN A 91 9.93 11.01 -10.51
C GLN A 91 10.50 12.24 -9.78
N GLU A 92 9.71 12.82 -8.87
CA GLU A 92 10.18 13.95 -8.05
C GLU A 92 11.42 13.57 -7.23
N GLU A 93 11.40 12.41 -6.60
CA GLU A 93 12.53 11.93 -5.81
C GLU A 93 13.75 11.71 -6.70
N MET A 94 13.55 11.16 -7.89
CA MET A 94 14.63 10.97 -8.85
C MET A 94 15.23 12.30 -9.31
N GLU A 95 14.40 13.28 -9.61
CA GLU A 95 14.85 14.62 -10.00
C GLU A 95 15.66 15.30 -8.90
N ASP A 96 15.19 15.17 -7.65
CA ASP A 96 15.86 15.78 -6.49
C ASP A 96 17.21 15.12 -6.18
N LYS A 97 17.35 13.84 -6.42
CA LYS A 97 18.57 13.09 -6.12
C LYS A 97 19.55 13.02 -7.28
N CYS A 98 19.19 13.58 -8.42
CA CYS A 98 19.98 13.49 -9.63
C CYS A 98 20.99 14.64 -9.74
N ASP A 99 22.27 14.28 -9.93
CA ASP A 99 23.35 15.22 -10.21
C ASP A 99 23.53 15.32 -11.71
N PHE A 100 22.65 16.05 -12.37
CA PHE A 100 22.69 16.19 -13.82
C PHE A 100 23.09 17.60 -14.20
N THR A 101 24.05 17.74 -15.17
CA THR A 101 24.47 19.01 -15.74
C THR A 101 24.11 19.01 -17.23
N GLY A 102 23.37 20.03 -17.64
CA GLY A 102 22.92 20.15 -19.01
C GLY A 102 21.75 21.13 -19.11
N THR A 103 21.11 21.16 -20.27
CA THR A 103 19.95 22.02 -20.48
C THR A 103 18.71 21.38 -19.85
N ASP A 104 17.65 22.17 -19.68
CA ASP A 104 16.37 21.67 -19.16
C ASP A 104 15.80 20.58 -20.06
N GLU A 105 15.96 20.72 -21.37
CA GLU A 105 15.52 19.71 -22.35
C GLU A 105 16.29 18.42 -22.21
N GLU A 106 17.60 18.49 -22.04
CA GLU A 106 18.46 17.31 -21.81
C GLU A 106 18.12 16.62 -20.49
N PHE A 107 17.83 17.41 -19.46
CA PHE A 107 17.41 16.87 -18.15
C PHE A 107 16.09 16.11 -18.28
N ALA A 108 15.11 16.70 -18.96
CA ALA A 108 13.81 16.04 -19.17
C ALA A 108 13.95 14.71 -19.91
N GLU A 109 14.79 14.65 -20.93
CA GLU A 109 15.07 13.41 -21.66
C GLU A 109 15.78 12.38 -20.79
N TYR A 110 16.72 12.82 -19.96
CA TYR A 110 17.43 11.95 -19.02
C TYR A 110 16.47 11.31 -18.02
N ILE A 111 15.60 12.12 -17.40
CA ILE A 111 14.61 11.63 -16.45
C ILE A 111 13.63 10.66 -17.10
N LYS A 112 13.18 10.97 -18.31
CA LYS A 112 12.28 10.10 -19.07
C LYS A 112 12.92 8.73 -19.32
N ALA A 113 14.19 8.70 -19.69
CA ALA A 113 14.93 7.46 -19.91
C ALA A 113 15.09 6.66 -18.61
N ARG A 114 15.38 7.34 -17.51
CA ARG A 114 15.51 6.70 -16.21
C ARG A 114 14.18 6.13 -15.73
N MET A 115 13.10 6.87 -15.91
CA MET A 115 11.77 6.37 -15.56
C MET A 115 11.41 5.09 -16.34
N ALA A 116 11.77 5.06 -17.62
CA ALA A 116 11.54 3.88 -18.47
C ALA A 116 12.34 2.65 -17.99
N GLU A 117 13.52 2.85 -17.46
CA GLU A 117 14.34 1.77 -16.89
C GLU A 117 13.68 1.09 -15.71
N TYR A 118 12.95 1.85 -14.89
CA TYR A 118 12.28 1.32 -13.71
C TYR A 118 10.88 0.77 -13.98
N GLU A 119 10.29 1.09 -15.11
CA GLU A 119 8.91 0.68 -15.43
C GLU A 119 8.66 -0.83 -15.27
N PRO A 120 9.56 -1.74 -15.70
CA PRO A 120 9.35 -3.18 -15.51
C PRO A 120 9.34 -3.65 -14.06
N TYR A 121 9.83 -2.83 -13.13
CA TYR A 121 9.91 -3.20 -11.72
C TYR A 121 8.67 -2.82 -10.92
N TRP A 122 7.75 -2.07 -11.52
CA TRP A 122 6.46 -1.76 -10.89
C TRP A 122 5.60 -3.02 -10.89
N LYS A 123 5.03 -3.34 -9.73
CA LYS A 123 4.25 -4.56 -9.55
C LYS A 123 2.90 -4.24 -8.96
N PRO A 124 1.84 -4.98 -9.36
CA PRO A 124 0.52 -4.78 -8.76
C PRO A 124 0.49 -5.25 -7.31
N CYS A 125 -0.34 -4.60 -6.52
CA CYS A 125 -0.50 -4.91 -5.10
C CYS A 125 -1.86 -4.47 -4.59
N ILE A 126 -2.19 -4.93 -3.38
CA ILE A 126 -3.30 -4.38 -2.60
C ILE A 126 -2.67 -3.41 -1.60
N ILE A 127 -3.19 -2.19 -1.54
CA ILE A 127 -2.69 -1.16 -0.63
C ILE A 127 -3.74 -0.94 0.45
N LEU A 128 -3.30 -1.00 1.71
CA LEU A 128 -4.12 -0.69 2.86
C LEU A 128 -3.59 0.60 3.50
N TYR A 129 -4.43 1.63 3.54
CA TYR A 129 -4.12 2.89 4.21
C TYR A 129 -4.80 2.89 5.57
N VAL A 130 -4.04 3.14 6.62
CA VAL A 130 -4.56 3.24 7.99
C VAL A 130 -4.15 4.56 8.61
N ASP A 131 -5.08 5.17 9.36
CA ASP A 131 -4.83 6.44 10.04
C ASP A 131 -5.88 6.66 11.14
N ASN A 132 -5.70 7.72 11.90
CA ASN A 132 -6.66 8.13 12.92
C ASN A 132 -7.33 9.47 12.61
#